data_01224175739dc2ccef85ce0c9b3fbdfc
#
_entry.id   01224175739dc2ccef85ce0c9b3fbdfc
#
_cell.length_a   1.000
_cell.length_b   1.000
_cell.length_c   1.000
_cell.angle_alpha   90.00
_cell.angle_beta   90.00
_cell.angle_gamma   90.00
#
_symmetry.space_group_name_H-M   'P 1'
#
loop_
_entity.id
_entity.type
_entity.pdbx_description
1 polymer ?
#
loop_
_entity_poly.entity_id
_entity_poly.type
_entity_poly.pdbx_seq_one_letter_code
_entity_poly.pdbx_strand_id
1 'polypeptide(L)'
;MKNLLGIIILMIAMNKQLIFDFNKDCNIQGWEIVDDMVMGGKSSGSFRLSPDGFGLFEGQISLENNGGFSSVSYRFQKLKVHKDSRIIIKIKGDGKNYQLRVKDDSSNYFSYIIPFATSGEWQEIEIPLKDMYPSFRGRRLDLPNFSQDHIEELVFLIGNKKPEKFKLLIDTIALD
;
A
#
# COMPACT_ATOMS: atom_id res chain seq x y z
N MET A 1 -5.34 -9.41 -57.16
CA MET A 1 -4.87 -8.35 -56.28
C MET A 1 -5.39 -8.65 -54.86
N LYS A 2 -4.54 -9.12 -53.97
CA LYS A 2 -4.94 -9.44 -52.58
C LYS A 2 -4.56 -8.25 -51.71
N ASN A 3 -5.55 -7.55 -51.19
CA ASN A 3 -5.34 -6.47 -50.23
C ASN A 3 -4.95 -7.08 -48.86
N LEU A 4 -3.69 -6.92 -48.52
CA LEU A 4 -3.17 -7.27 -47.19
C LEU A 4 -3.48 -6.09 -46.25
N LEU A 5 -4.58 -6.21 -45.50
CA LEU A 5 -4.94 -5.23 -44.48
C LEU A 5 -4.02 -5.49 -43.28
N GLY A 6 -2.96 -4.69 -43.17
CA GLY A 6 -2.07 -4.74 -42.00
C GLY A 6 -2.78 -4.20 -40.77
N ILE A 7 -3.08 -5.08 -39.81
CA ILE A 7 -3.55 -4.68 -38.48
C ILE A 7 -2.32 -4.13 -37.72
N ILE A 8 -2.24 -2.82 -37.59
CA ILE A 8 -1.28 -2.17 -36.68
C ILE A 8 -1.86 -2.31 -35.26
N ILE A 9 -1.32 -3.28 -34.51
CA ILE A 9 -1.58 -3.37 -33.06
C ILE A 9 -0.76 -2.25 -32.43
N LEU A 10 -1.41 -1.15 -32.07
CA LEU A 10 -0.82 -0.09 -31.27
C LEU A 10 -0.65 -0.64 -29.84
N MET A 11 0.56 -1.15 -29.51
CA MET A 11 0.92 -1.42 -28.15
C MET A 11 1.04 -0.08 -27.40
N ILE A 12 0.00 0.31 -26.67
CA ILE A 12 0.09 1.39 -25.69
C ILE A 12 1.00 0.84 -24.59
N ALA A 13 2.26 1.27 -24.59
CA ALA A 13 3.15 1.03 -23.47
C ALA A 13 2.57 1.77 -22.26
N MET A 14 1.94 1.05 -21.34
CA MET A 14 1.51 1.59 -20.07
C MET A 14 2.76 2.03 -19.32
N ASN A 15 2.88 3.32 -19.09
CA ASN A 15 4.09 3.92 -18.52
C ASN A 15 3.97 3.84 -16.99
N LYS A 16 4.32 2.67 -16.41
CA LYS A 16 4.34 2.49 -14.95
C LYS A 16 5.34 3.47 -14.34
N GLN A 17 4.87 4.38 -13.49
CA GLN A 17 5.72 5.27 -12.71
C GLN A 17 6.04 4.60 -11.37
N LEU A 18 7.33 4.35 -11.10
CA LEU A 18 7.74 3.80 -9.81
C LEU A 18 7.52 4.83 -8.69
N ILE A 19 6.79 4.41 -7.65
CA ILE A 19 6.69 5.13 -6.37
C ILE A 19 7.85 4.71 -5.48
N PHE A 20 8.14 3.41 -5.41
CA PHE A 20 9.29 2.87 -4.69
C PHE A 20 9.71 1.52 -5.27
N ASP A 21 11.02 1.32 -5.36
CA ASP A 21 11.67 0.09 -5.82
C ASP A 21 12.66 -0.37 -4.74
N PHE A 22 12.31 -1.46 -4.04
CA PHE A 22 13.17 -2.00 -3.01
C PHE A 22 14.28 -2.83 -3.63
N ASN A 23 15.50 -2.54 -3.24
CA ASN A 23 16.72 -3.26 -3.59
C ASN A 23 17.76 -3.08 -2.47
N LYS A 24 18.89 -3.78 -2.55
CA LYS A 24 19.91 -3.77 -1.50
C LYS A 24 20.52 -2.40 -1.22
N ASP A 25 20.45 -1.49 -2.18
CA ASP A 25 21.08 -0.17 -2.12
C ASP A 25 20.07 0.97 -1.91
N CYS A 26 18.76 0.68 -1.83
CA CYS A 26 17.74 1.71 -1.66
C CYS A 26 17.77 2.33 -0.27
N ASN A 27 17.44 3.63 -0.20
CA ASN A 27 17.31 4.36 1.06
C ASN A 27 15.88 4.24 1.60
N ILE A 28 15.71 3.62 2.77
CA ILE A 28 14.42 3.43 3.42
C ILE A 28 14.14 4.43 4.55
N GLN A 29 14.95 5.48 4.73
CA GLN A 29 14.78 6.48 5.82
C GLN A 29 13.43 7.22 5.78
N GLY A 30 12.77 7.27 4.62
CA GLY A 30 11.44 7.87 4.48
C GLY A 30 10.28 6.95 4.90
N TRP A 31 10.57 5.71 5.31
CA TRP A 31 9.58 4.75 5.78
C TRP A 31 9.46 4.79 7.30
N GLU A 32 8.27 5.03 7.82
CA GLU A 32 8.02 5.23 9.25
C GLU A 32 6.99 4.23 9.78
N ILE A 33 7.30 3.60 10.93
CA ILE A 33 6.35 2.75 11.65
C ILE A 33 5.43 3.62 12.49
N VAL A 34 4.13 3.32 12.41
CA VAL A 34 3.10 3.89 13.29
C VAL A 34 2.28 2.75 13.87
N ASP A 35 2.53 2.45 15.13
CA ASP A 35 1.83 1.44 15.92
C ASP A 35 0.72 2.06 16.77
N ASP A 36 -0.15 1.22 17.30
CA ASP A 36 -1.20 1.61 18.24
C ASP A 36 -0.65 2.13 19.59
N MET A 37 0.64 2.05 19.83
CA MET A 37 1.31 2.66 20.98
C MET A 37 1.01 4.15 21.13
N VAL A 38 0.78 4.87 20.05
CA VAL A 38 0.35 6.28 20.08
C VAL A 38 -0.99 6.50 20.79
N MET A 39 -1.74 5.42 21.01
CA MET A 39 -3.00 5.40 21.76
C MET A 39 -2.93 4.52 23.01
N GLY A 40 -1.72 4.09 23.43
CA GLY A 40 -1.49 3.24 24.60
C GLY A 40 -1.57 1.73 24.32
N GLY A 41 -1.71 1.31 23.06
CA GLY A 41 -1.69 -0.10 22.67
C GLY A 41 -0.32 -0.76 22.85
N LYS A 42 -0.24 -2.06 22.62
CA LYS A 42 0.99 -2.86 22.79
C LYS A 42 1.39 -3.63 21.52
N SER A 43 0.86 -3.27 20.37
CA SER A 43 1.35 -3.79 19.11
C SER A 43 2.77 -3.27 18.84
N SER A 44 3.59 -4.07 18.19
CA SER A 44 4.96 -3.70 17.81
C SER A 44 5.25 -4.11 16.38
N GLY A 45 5.50 -3.13 15.54
CA GLY A 45 5.94 -3.30 14.17
C GLY A 45 7.42 -2.91 14.00
N SER A 46 8.02 -3.42 12.95
CA SER A 46 9.33 -3.01 12.50
C SER A 46 9.39 -2.97 10.97
N PHE A 47 10.20 -2.07 10.43
CA PHE A 47 10.45 -1.99 9.00
C PHE A 47 11.96 -1.90 8.74
N ARG A 48 12.45 -2.75 7.83
CA ARG A 48 13.86 -2.80 7.46
C ARG A 48 14.04 -3.39 6.06
N LEU A 49 15.22 -3.28 5.48
CA LEU A 49 15.58 -4.08 4.31
C LEU A 49 15.87 -5.52 4.73
N SER A 50 15.33 -6.47 3.99
CA SER A 50 15.71 -7.87 4.10
C SER A 50 17.12 -8.10 3.49
N PRO A 51 17.80 -9.22 3.79
CA PRO A 51 19.09 -9.56 3.18
C PRO A 51 19.02 -9.65 1.63
N ASP A 52 17.83 -9.97 1.09
CA ASP A 52 17.59 -10.08 -0.34
C ASP A 52 17.22 -8.74 -1.00
N GLY A 53 17.10 -7.66 -0.22
CA GLY A 53 16.83 -6.30 -0.71
C GLY A 53 15.34 -5.94 -0.80
N PHE A 54 14.45 -6.66 -0.15
CA PHE A 54 13.02 -6.32 -0.07
C PHE A 54 12.72 -5.45 1.15
N GLY A 55 11.72 -4.60 1.08
CA GLY A 55 11.15 -3.97 2.26
C GLY A 55 10.46 -5.02 3.13
N LEU A 56 10.89 -5.20 4.37
CA LEU A 56 10.33 -6.17 5.31
C LEU A 56 9.58 -5.44 6.40
N PHE A 57 8.25 -5.55 6.39
CA PHE A 57 7.33 -5.11 7.42
C PHE A 57 6.88 -6.31 8.24
N GLU A 58 7.27 -6.38 9.51
CA GLU A 58 6.96 -7.52 10.37
C GLU A 58 6.74 -7.08 11.82
N GLY A 59 6.05 -7.91 12.60
CA GLY A 59 5.80 -7.60 14.01
C GLY A 59 4.75 -8.47 14.65
N GLN A 60 4.17 -7.94 15.73
CA GLN A 60 3.12 -8.61 16.48
C GLN A 60 2.02 -7.63 16.83
N ILE A 61 0.77 -8.02 16.55
CA ILE A 61 -0.44 -7.30 16.94
C ILE A 61 -0.88 -7.77 18.32
N SER A 62 -1.18 -6.81 19.20
CA SER A 62 -1.79 -7.01 20.51
C SER A 62 -3.11 -6.24 20.58
N LEU A 63 -4.12 -6.82 21.20
CA LEU A 63 -5.40 -6.14 21.46
C LEU A 63 -5.45 -5.46 22.83
N GLU A 64 -4.38 -5.56 23.60
CA GLU A 64 -4.31 -4.91 24.92
C GLU A 64 -4.44 -3.39 24.79
N ASN A 65 -5.09 -2.77 25.78
CA ASN A 65 -5.32 -1.33 25.86
C ASN A 65 -6.02 -0.71 24.63
N ASN A 66 -6.98 -1.44 24.04
CA ASN A 66 -7.66 -1.05 22.80
C ASN A 66 -6.73 -0.86 21.59
N GLY A 67 -5.59 -1.54 21.60
CA GLY A 67 -4.69 -1.65 20.47
C GLY A 67 -5.27 -2.53 19.35
N GLY A 68 -4.47 -2.93 18.40
CA GLY A 68 -4.88 -3.88 17.39
C GLY A 68 -4.41 -3.55 15.98
N PHE A 69 -3.41 -2.68 15.80
CA PHE A 69 -2.83 -2.44 14.49
C PHE A 69 -1.34 -2.11 14.55
N SER A 70 -0.68 -2.33 13.45
CA SER A 70 0.62 -1.77 13.11
C SER A 70 0.59 -1.31 11.66
N SER A 71 1.33 -0.26 11.35
CA SER A 71 1.41 0.28 10.00
C SER A 71 2.80 0.79 9.69
N VAL A 72 3.13 0.81 8.40
CA VAL A 72 4.32 1.47 7.87
C VAL A 72 3.90 2.45 6.77
N SER A 73 4.34 3.70 6.88
CA SER A 73 3.99 4.79 5.98
C SER A 73 5.20 5.28 5.19
N TYR A 74 4.93 5.77 3.99
CA TYR A 74 5.91 6.42 3.13
C TYR A 74 5.30 7.69 2.53
N ARG A 75 5.96 8.84 2.77
CA ARG A 75 5.61 10.12 2.19
C ARG A 75 6.54 10.46 1.04
N PHE A 76 5.96 11.00 -0.02
CA PHE A 76 6.68 11.36 -1.23
C PHE A 76 6.15 12.64 -1.85
N GLN A 77 6.85 13.18 -2.84
CA GLN A 77 6.36 14.34 -3.57
C GLN A 77 5.07 14.00 -4.30
N LYS A 78 4.13 14.97 -4.37
CA LYS A 78 2.83 14.79 -5.02
C LYS A 78 2.97 14.14 -6.39
N LEU A 79 2.35 12.97 -6.54
CA LEU A 79 2.25 12.26 -7.80
C LEU A 79 0.87 12.50 -8.40
N LYS A 80 0.85 12.98 -9.64
CA LYS A 80 -0.37 13.14 -10.40
C LYS A 80 -1.03 11.80 -10.67
N VAL A 81 -2.34 11.74 -10.50
CA VAL A 81 -3.16 10.57 -10.82
C VAL A 81 -4.37 10.95 -11.65
N HIS A 82 -4.98 9.96 -12.27
CA HIS A 82 -6.19 10.08 -13.06
C HIS A 82 -7.28 9.16 -12.51
N LYS A 83 -8.52 9.35 -12.95
CA LYS A 83 -9.68 8.55 -12.49
C LYS A 83 -9.50 7.03 -12.66
N ASP A 84 -8.68 6.60 -13.62
CA ASP A 84 -8.44 5.19 -13.91
C ASP A 84 -7.07 4.70 -13.43
N SER A 85 -6.31 5.57 -12.74
CA SER A 85 -5.01 5.21 -12.18
C SER A 85 -5.12 4.10 -11.15
N ARG A 86 -4.11 3.23 -11.14
CA ARG A 86 -3.98 2.08 -10.25
C ARG A 86 -2.65 2.09 -9.55
N ILE A 87 -2.65 1.72 -8.28
CA ILE A 87 -1.41 1.35 -7.60
C ILE A 87 -1.18 -0.13 -7.82
N ILE A 88 0.01 -0.47 -8.26
CA ILE A 88 0.46 -1.84 -8.48
C ILE A 88 1.51 -2.15 -7.42
N ILE A 89 1.24 -3.13 -6.58
CA ILE A 89 2.15 -3.58 -5.54
C ILE A 89 2.62 -5.01 -5.82
N LYS A 90 3.94 -5.23 -5.77
CA LYS A 90 4.52 -6.57 -5.82
C LYS A 90 4.99 -6.95 -4.42
N ILE A 91 4.33 -7.95 -3.83
CA ILE A 91 4.47 -8.30 -2.42
C ILE A 91 4.48 -9.81 -2.21
N LYS A 92 5.01 -10.24 -1.05
CA LYS A 92 4.85 -11.58 -0.51
C LYS A 92 4.45 -11.47 0.96
N GLY A 93 3.21 -11.83 1.27
CA GLY A 93 2.70 -11.82 2.64
C GLY A 93 2.73 -13.19 3.29
N ASP A 94 1.99 -13.33 4.35
CA ASP A 94 1.93 -14.50 5.23
C ASP A 94 0.55 -15.16 5.29
N GLY A 95 -0.27 -14.95 4.25
CA GLY A 95 -1.63 -15.49 4.17
C GLY A 95 -2.67 -14.65 4.92
N LYS A 96 -2.30 -13.44 5.39
CA LYS A 96 -3.20 -12.55 6.14
C LYS A 96 -3.73 -11.43 5.27
N ASN A 97 -4.75 -10.74 5.78
CA ASN A 97 -5.28 -9.54 5.19
C ASN A 97 -4.50 -8.32 5.67
N TYR A 98 -4.19 -7.45 4.73
CA TYR A 98 -3.60 -6.13 4.95
C TYR A 98 -4.47 -5.06 4.32
N GLN A 99 -4.16 -3.81 4.58
CA GLN A 99 -4.79 -2.66 3.92
C GLN A 99 -3.71 -1.82 3.24
N LEU A 100 -3.96 -1.42 2.01
CA LEU A 100 -3.27 -0.29 1.40
C LEU A 100 -4.09 0.97 1.69
N ARG A 101 -3.39 2.03 2.08
CA ARG A 101 -3.97 3.34 2.33
C ARG A 101 -3.22 4.39 1.54
N VAL A 102 -3.93 5.40 1.07
CA VAL A 102 -3.35 6.57 0.43
C VAL A 102 -3.93 7.85 1.01
N LYS A 103 -3.16 8.93 0.88
CA LYS A 103 -3.63 10.29 1.11
C LYS A 103 -3.26 11.17 -0.07
N ASP A 104 -4.17 12.05 -0.43
CA ASP A 104 -3.97 13.17 -1.33
C ASP A 104 -3.28 14.33 -0.62
N ASP A 105 -3.56 14.52 0.66
CA ASP A 105 -2.93 15.48 1.55
C ASP A 105 -2.58 14.79 2.87
N SER A 106 -1.30 14.79 3.23
CA SER A 106 -0.80 14.15 4.45
C SER A 106 -1.35 14.77 5.74
N SER A 107 -1.87 16.02 5.68
CA SER A 107 -2.54 16.67 6.80
C SER A 107 -3.98 16.21 7.04
N ASN A 108 -4.59 15.50 6.09
CA ASN A 108 -5.93 14.96 6.25
C ASN A 108 -6.00 13.97 7.42
N TYR A 109 -7.06 14.09 8.25
CA TYR A 109 -7.27 13.20 9.41
C TYR A 109 -7.67 11.77 9.01
N PHE A 110 -8.11 11.55 7.79
CA PHE A 110 -8.52 10.25 7.24
C PHE A 110 -7.62 9.80 6.09
N SER A 111 -7.73 8.54 5.71
CA SER A 111 -7.07 7.98 4.53
C SER A 111 -8.10 7.28 3.65
N TYR A 112 -7.83 7.20 2.35
CA TYR A 112 -8.54 6.28 1.46
C TYR A 112 -7.92 4.90 1.58
N ILE A 113 -8.74 3.87 1.78
CA ILE A 113 -8.26 2.53 2.09
C ILE A 113 -8.89 1.46 1.19
N ILE A 114 -8.15 0.39 0.97
CA ILE A 114 -8.65 -0.86 0.41
C ILE A 114 -7.98 -2.05 1.09
N PRO A 115 -8.72 -3.06 1.53
CA PRO A 115 -8.14 -4.29 2.04
C PRO A 115 -7.67 -5.17 0.88
N PHE A 116 -6.59 -5.93 1.10
CA PHE A 116 -6.12 -6.96 0.19
C PHE A 116 -5.66 -8.21 0.96
N ALA A 117 -5.81 -9.37 0.34
CA ALA A 117 -5.38 -10.64 0.90
C ALA A 117 -4.01 -11.04 0.37
N THR A 118 -3.23 -11.75 1.18
CA THR A 118 -1.97 -12.34 0.76
C THR A 118 -2.06 -13.86 0.76
N SER A 119 -1.25 -14.53 -0.07
CA SER A 119 -1.28 -15.99 -0.23
C SER A 119 -0.07 -16.74 0.37
N GLY A 120 0.93 -16.00 0.84
CA GLY A 120 2.22 -16.58 1.22
C GLY A 120 3.22 -16.69 0.05
N GLU A 121 2.79 -16.43 -1.17
CA GLU A 121 3.62 -16.40 -2.37
C GLU A 121 3.78 -14.96 -2.89
N TRP A 122 4.71 -14.75 -3.82
CA TRP A 122 4.83 -13.48 -4.51
C TRP A 122 3.59 -13.20 -5.35
N GLN A 123 3.02 -12.02 -5.20
CA GLN A 123 1.82 -11.56 -5.88
C GLN A 123 2.03 -10.15 -6.43
N GLU A 124 1.49 -9.89 -7.60
CA GLU A 124 1.28 -8.53 -8.09
C GLU A 124 -0.22 -8.21 -7.92
N ILE A 125 -0.53 -7.16 -7.18
CA ILE A 125 -1.90 -6.74 -6.89
C ILE A 125 -2.11 -5.36 -7.48
N GLU A 126 -3.11 -5.24 -8.34
CA GLU A 126 -3.54 -3.97 -8.93
C GLU A 126 -4.70 -3.39 -8.11
N ILE A 127 -4.55 -2.16 -7.67
CA ILE A 127 -5.51 -1.46 -6.82
C ILE A 127 -5.98 -0.19 -7.52
N PRO A 128 -7.19 -0.18 -8.13
CA PRO A 128 -7.76 1.02 -8.70
C PRO A 128 -8.00 2.07 -7.60
N LEU A 129 -7.47 3.28 -7.76
CA LEU A 129 -7.64 4.35 -6.78
C LEU A 129 -9.12 4.68 -6.54
N LYS A 130 -9.95 4.66 -7.58
CA LYS A 130 -11.40 4.92 -7.50
C LYS A 130 -12.19 3.97 -6.60
N ASP A 131 -11.63 2.78 -6.31
CA ASP A 131 -12.28 1.78 -5.45
C ASP A 131 -11.91 1.97 -3.98
N MET A 132 -10.91 2.82 -3.69
CA MET A 132 -10.50 3.13 -2.33
C MET A 132 -11.52 4.05 -1.65
N TYR A 133 -11.98 3.66 -0.47
CA TYR A 133 -12.99 4.42 0.29
C TYR A 133 -12.36 5.15 1.49
N PRO A 134 -12.91 6.32 1.88
CA PRO A 134 -12.38 7.09 3.01
C PRO A 134 -12.68 6.43 4.34
N SER A 135 -11.68 6.39 5.22
CA SER A 135 -11.79 5.75 6.54
C SER A 135 -10.96 6.48 7.59
N PHE A 136 -11.52 6.57 8.79
CA PHE A 136 -10.85 7.10 9.96
C PHE A 136 -11.07 6.19 11.18
N ARG A 137 -9.99 5.79 11.85
CA ARG A 137 -10.02 4.91 13.04
C ARG A 137 -10.87 3.65 12.84
N GLY A 138 -10.71 3.00 11.68
CA GLY A 138 -11.41 1.76 11.34
C GLY A 138 -12.89 1.94 10.94
N ARG A 139 -13.39 3.17 10.84
CA ARG A 139 -14.76 3.47 10.42
C ARG A 139 -14.76 4.08 9.03
N ARG A 140 -15.59 3.54 8.14
CA ARG A 140 -15.86 4.16 6.84
C ARG A 140 -16.58 5.49 7.05
N LEU A 141 -16.14 6.52 6.34
CA LEU A 141 -16.77 7.84 6.35
C LEU A 141 -17.84 7.91 5.26
N ASP A 142 -18.85 8.75 5.48
CA ASP A 142 -19.87 9.09 4.47
C ASP A 142 -19.35 10.20 3.55
N LEU A 143 -18.31 9.85 2.80
CA LEU A 143 -17.64 10.68 1.81
C LEU A 143 -17.43 9.84 0.54
N PRO A 144 -17.29 10.47 -0.64
CA PRO A 144 -17.00 9.77 -1.88
C PRO A 144 -15.71 8.94 -1.80
N ASN A 145 -15.64 7.87 -2.59
CA ASN A 145 -14.39 7.16 -2.85
C ASN A 145 -13.36 8.13 -3.46
N PHE A 146 -12.11 7.68 -3.53
CA PHE A 146 -11.00 8.48 -4.06
C PHE A 146 -11.33 9.02 -5.47
N SER A 147 -11.22 10.36 -5.59
CA SER A 147 -11.46 11.11 -6.84
C SER A 147 -10.51 12.31 -7.00
N GLN A 148 -9.41 12.30 -6.26
CA GLN A 148 -8.41 13.36 -6.26
C GLN A 148 -7.48 13.25 -7.48
N ASP A 149 -6.75 14.30 -7.78
CA ASP A 149 -5.84 14.38 -8.94
C ASP A 149 -4.37 14.09 -8.58
N HIS A 150 -4.08 13.81 -7.31
CA HIS A 150 -2.75 13.45 -6.81
C HIS A 150 -2.82 12.60 -5.54
N ILE A 151 -1.66 11.97 -5.22
CA ILE A 151 -1.39 11.29 -3.95
C ILE A 151 0.00 11.71 -3.44
N GLU A 152 0.22 11.72 -2.13
CA GLU A 152 1.52 12.06 -1.52
C GLU A 152 1.92 11.17 -0.34
N GLU A 153 1.08 10.25 0.07
CA GLU A 153 1.38 9.27 1.12
C GLU A 153 0.73 7.93 0.81
N LEU A 154 1.46 6.86 1.08
CA LEU A 154 0.92 5.51 1.11
C LEU A 154 1.28 4.81 2.42
N VAL A 155 0.41 3.87 2.84
CA VAL A 155 0.56 3.14 4.10
C VAL A 155 0.14 1.69 3.90
N PHE A 156 0.97 0.76 4.37
CA PHE A 156 0.57 -0.62 4.60
C PHE A 156 0.17 -0.78 6.06
N LEU A 157 -0.99 -1.35 6.32
CA LEU A 157 -1.49 -1.56 7.67
C LEU A 157 -2.00 -2.99 7.84
N ILE A 158 -1.75 -3.57 9.01
CA ILE A 158 -2.39 -4.80 9.48
C ILE A 158 -3.18 -4.51 10.75
N GLY A 159 -4.43 -5.00 10.80
CA GLY A 159 -5.33 -4.78 11.93
C GLY A 159 -6.57 -5.66 11.81
N ASN A 160 -6.39 -6.97 11.98
CA ASN A 160 -7.41 -8.00 11.77
C ASN A 160 -8.28 -8.30 13.02
N LYS A 161 -8.24 -7.41 14.03
CA LYS A 161 -8.97 -7.53 15.29
C LYS A 161 -8.67 -8.81 16.07
N LYS A 162 -7.46 -9.32 15.97
CA LYS A 162 -6.96 -10.48 16.71
C LYS A 162 -5.46 -10.33 17.00
N PRO A 163 -4.96 -10.93 18.10
CA PRO A 163 -3.52 -11.02 18.34
C PRO A 163 -2.89 -11.94 17.29
N GLU A 164 -1.86 -11.46 16.59
CA GLU A 164 -1.17 -12.25 15.58
C GLU A 164 0.22 -11.69 15.30
N LYS A 165 1.16 -12.57 14.94
CA LYS A 165 2.41 -12.17 14.30
C LYS A 165 2.15 -11.93 12.82
N PHE A 166 2.87 -11.01 12.20
CA PHE A 166 2.70 -10.72 10.79
C PHE A 166 4.04 -10.52 10.09
N LYS A 167 4.03 -10.74 8.77
CA LYS A 167 5.19 -10.54 7.91
C LYS A 167 4.76 -10.24 6.48
N LEU A 168 5.21 -9.10 5.95
CA LEU A 168 4.98 -8.67 4.59
C LEU A 168 6.31 -8.26 3.96
N LEU A 169 6.68 -8.87 2.85
CA LEU A 169 7.78 -8.44 1.99
C LEU A 169 7.20 -7.59 0.87
N ILE A 170 7.88 -6.48 0.56
CA ILE A 170 7.50 -5.53 -0.49
C ILE A 170 8.67 -5.42 -1.45
N ASP A 171 8.43 -5.65 -2.74
CA ASP A 171 9.42 -5.55 -3.81
C ASP A 171 9.29 -4.19 -4.51
N THR A 172 8.15 -3.95 -5.16
CA THR A 172 7.91 -2.72 -5.91
C THR A 172 6.54 -2.13 -5.65
N ILE A 173 6.46 -0.81 -5.75
CA ILE A 173 5.21 -0.04 -5.71
C ILE A 173 5.24 0.90 -6.91
N ALA A 174 4.26 0.79 -7.78
CA ALA A 174 4.16 1.60 -8.98
C ALA A 174 2.76 2.20 -9.14
N LEU A 175 2.70 3.27 -9.89
CA LEU A 175 1.48 3.92 -10.37
C LEU A 175 1.35 3.68 -11.87
N ASP A 176 0.12 3.35 -12.33
CA ASP A 176 -0.24 3.13 -13.72
C ASP A 176 -1.44 4.00 -14.09
#